data_1a7c190e484911e6bb24f2d0f89f8a7d
#
_entry.id   1a7c190e484911e6bb24f2d0f89f8a7d
#
_cell.length_a   1.000
_cell.length_b   1.000
_cell.length_c   1.000
_cell.angle_alpha   90.00
_cell.angle_beta   90.00
_cell.angle_gamma   90.00
#
_symmetry.space_group_name_H-M   'P 1'
#
loop_
_entity.id
_entity.type
_entity.pdbx_description
1 polymer ?
#
loop_
_entity_poly.entity_id
_entity_poly.type
_entity_poly.pdbx_seq_one_letter_code
_entity_poly.pdbx_strand_id
1 'polypeptide(L)'
;MQPEEINELLNKGKEAVEKGYIPSAQVFFSQVAEQQKTPEVRSYLAYCLAKSQGRTQVAAKTCTESIRREPDNPTHYLLLGRIHLLAADKEKAIQVLRQGIKINNDPRILNEIRRMGLRKAAVIKNLNKGGSQAAASESIRPP
;
A
#
# COMPACT_ATOMS: atom_id res chain seq x y z
N MET A 1 10.86 5.60 -25.28
CA MET A 1 9.55 4.93 -25.05
C MET A 1 8.47 6.00 -24.96
N GLN A 2 7.36 5.78 -25.62
CA GLN A 2 6.27 6.74 -25.63
C GLN A 2 5.51 6.72 -24.31
N PRO A 3 4.89 7.85 -23.90
CA PRO A 3 4.12 7.90 -22.67
C PRO A 3 3.01 6.84 -22.59
N GLU A 4 2.37 6.53 -23.70
CA GLU A 4 1.34 5.50 -23.74
C GLU A 4 1.89 4.12 -23.42
N GLU A 5 3.10 3.83 -23.91
CA GLU A 5 3.77 2.55 -23.61
C GLU A 5 4.12 2.45 -22.15
N ILE A 6 4.58 3.55 -21.54
CA ILE A 6 4.90 3.59 -20.12
C ILE A 6 3.64 3.33 -19.28
N ASN A 7 2.55 3.99 -19.64
CA ASN A 7 1.28 3.80 -18.93
C ASN A 7 0.76 2.37 -19.07
N GLU A 8 0.92 1.77 -20.25
CA GLU A 8 0.53 0.40 -20.46
C GLU A 8 1.33 -0.57 -19.59
N LEU A 9 2.64 -0.36 -19.50
CA LEU A 9 3.50 -1.18 -18.65
C LEU A 9 3.15 -1.01 -17.17
N LEU A 10 2.86 0.23 -16.74
CA LEU A 10 2.41 0.48 -15.37
C LEU A 10 1.13 -0.29 -15.08
N ASN A 11 0.17 -0.24 -15.98
CA ASN A 11 -1.11 -0.91 -15.78
C ASN A 11 -0.95 -2.43 -15.75
N LYS A 12 -0.09 -2.97 -16.61
CA LYS A 12 0.22 -4.41 -16.61
C LYS A 12 0.87 -4.82 -15.29
N GLY A 13 1.78 -3.98 -14.78
CA GLY A 13 2.42 -4.24 -13.49
C GLY A 13 1.41 -4.25 -12.34
N LYS A 14 0.54 -3.25 -12.30
CA LYS A 14 -0.49 -3.15 -11.27
C LYS A 14 -1.43 -4.35 -11.31
N GLU A 15 -1.86 -4.74 -12.51
CA GLU A 15 -2.72 -5.91 -12.68
C GLU A 15 -2.01 -7.18 -12.20
N ALA A 16 -0.74 -7.34 -12.56
CA ALA A 16 0.05 -8.50 -12.15
C ALA A 16 0.16 -8.58 -10.62
N VAL A 17 0.36 -7.43 -9.96
CA VAL A 17 0.40 -7.39 -8.49
C VAL A 17 -0.92 -7.91 -7.90
N GLU A 18 -2.04 -7.43 -8.41
CA GLU A 18 -3.35 -7.81 -7.86
C GLU A 18 -3.67 -9.28 -8.11
N LYS A 19 -3.12 -9.86 -9.18
CA LYS A 19 -3.26 -11.29 -9.48
C LYS A 19 -2.22 -12.16 -8.78
N GLY A 20 -1.27 -11.56 -8.08
CA GLY A 20 -0.22 -12.29 -7.40
C GLY A 20 0.94 -12.72 -8.28
N TYR A 21 1.03 -12.24 -9.50
CA TYR A 21 2.10 -12.56 -10.43
C TYR A 21 3.29 -11.63 -10.21
N ILE A 22 3.94 -11.80 -9.06
CA ILE A 22 4.98 -10.87 -8.61
C ILE A 22 6.21 -10.82 -9.53
N PRO A 23 6.75 -11.96 -10.04
CA PRO A 23 7.88 -11.87 -10.98
C PRO A 23 7.53 -11.07 -12.25
N SER A 24 6.33 -11.25 -12.80
CA SER A 24 5.89 -10.47 -13.95
C SER A 24 5.77 -9.00 -13.62
N ALA A 25 5.19 -8.68 -12.46
CA ALA A 25 5.06 -7.31 -12.00
C ALA A 25 6.42 -6.64 -11.90
N GLN A 26 7.41 -7.33 -11.33
CA GLN A 26 8.77 -6.80 -11.21
C GLN A 26 9.35 -6.42 -12.58
N VAL A 27 9.15 -7.28 -13.57
CA VAL A 27 9.64 -6.99 -14.93
C VAL A 27 8.99 -5.73 -15.47
N PHE A 28 7.67 -5.62 -15.39
CA PHE A 28 6.96 -4.45 -15.90
C PHE A 28 7.41 -3.15 -15.19
N PHE A 29 7.46 -3.17 -13.86
CA PHE A 29 7.86 -1.98 -13.12
C PHE A 29 9.33 -1.63 -13.32
N SER A 30 10.20 -2.62 -13.50
CA SER A 30 11.62 -2.37 -13.79
C SER A 30 11.79 -1.68 -15.13
N GLN A 31 11.02 -2.09 -16.13
CA GLN A 31 11.04 -1.44 -17.44
C GLN A 31 10.57 0.00 -17.33
N VAL A 32 9.52 0.27 -16.55
CA VAL A 32 9.07 1.64 -16.32
C VAL A 32 10.15 2.45 -15.60
N ALA A 33 10.80 1.85 -14.60
CA ALA A 33 11.82 2.54 -13.81
C ALA A 33 13.03 2.96 -14.66
N GLU A 34 13.33 2.24 -15.73
CA GLU A 34 14.39 2.63 -16.65
C GLU A 34 14.08 3.95 -17.35
N GLN A 35 12.80 4.25 -17.53
CA GLN A 35 12.32 5.45 -18.19
C GLN A 35 12.00 6.55 -17.19
N GLN A 36 11.29 6.21 -16.13
CA GLN A 36 10.82 7.15 -15.11
C GLN A 36 10.83 6.49 -13.74
N LYS A 37 11.66 6.98 -12.85
CA LYS A 37 11.73 6.44 -11.49
C LYS A 37 10.87 7.26 -10.54
N THR A 38 9.56 7.21 -10.75
CA THR A 38 8.61 7.95 -9.94
C THR A 38 8.44 7.31 -8.56
N PRO A 39 7.90 8.05 -7.56
CA PRO A 39 7.60 7.46 -6.27
C PRO A 39 6.67 6.25 -6.37
N GLU A 40 5.67 6.29 -7.26
CA GLU A 40 4.75 5.17 -7.43
C GLU A 40 5.46 3.90 -7.88
N VAL A 41 6.33 4.01 -8.90
CA VAL A 41 7.11 2.88 -9.38
C VAL A 41 8.02 2.33 -8.28
N ARG A 42 8.64 3.22 -7.51
CA ARG A 42 9.49 2.80 -6.39
C ARG A 42 8.72 2.03 -5.35
N SER A 43 7.52 2.49 -5.02
CA SER A 43 6.68 1.81 -4.03
C SER A 43 6.25 0.43 -4.51
N TYR A 44 5.86 0.30 -5.77
CA TYR A 44 5.49 -1.00 -6.32
C TYR A 44 6.68 -1.96 -6.35
N LEU A 45 7.85 -1.49 -6.77
CA LEU A 45 9.05 -2.33 -6.76
C LEU A 45 9.42 -2.76 -5.34
N ALA A 46 9.27 -1.84 -4.37
CA ALA A 46 9.51 -2.17 -2.96
C ALA A 46 8.55 -3.28 -2.50
N TYR A 47 7.27 -3.14 -2.85
CA TYR A 47 6.30 -4.18 -2.51
C TYR A 47 6.67 -5.53 -3.12
N CYS A 48 7.05 -5.54 -4.40
CA CYS A 48 7.49 -6.77 -5.05
C CYS A 48 8.69 -7.39 -4.36
N LEU A 49 9.64 -6.58 -3.93
CA LEU A 49 10.83 -7.04 -3.21
C LEU A 49 10.45 -7.65 -1.86
N ALA A 50 9.54 -7.01 -1.13
CA ALA A 50 9.06 -7.55 0.14
C ALA A 50 8.35 -8.90 -0.07
N LYS A 51 7.52 -8.97 -1.11
CA LYS A 51 6.74 -10.18 -1.40
C LYS A 51 7.62 -11.33 -1.86
N SER A 52 8.62 -11.06 -2.72
CA SER A 52 9.46 -12.10 -3.30
C SER A 52 10.65 -12.50 -2.44
N GLN A 53 11.21 -11.58 -1.65
CA GLN A 53 12.42 -11.82 -0.88
C GLN A 53 12.25 -11.59 0.62
N GLY A 54 11.07 -11.20 1.07
CA GLY A 54 10.83 -10.97 2.48
C GLY A 54 11.52 -9.75 3.07
N ARG A 55 12.07 -8.86 2.23
CA ARG A 55 12.83 -7.68 2.70
C ARG A 55 11.88 -6.55 3.05
N THR A 56 11.13 -6.75 4.11
CA THR A 56 10.05 -5.85 4.50
C THR A 56 10.54 -4.53 5.08
N GLN A 57 11.66 -4.51 5.80
CA GLN A 57 12.16 -3.26 6.38
C GLN A 57 12.61 -2.27 5.31
N VAL A 58 13.37 -2.75 4.34
CA VAL A 58 13.81 -1.90 3.22
C VAL A 58 12.62 -1.41 2.42
N ALA A 59 11.67 -2.31 2.15
CA ALA A 59 10.47 -1.97 1.40
C ALA A 59 9.63 -0.92 2.12
N ALA A 60 9.43 -1.08 3.43
CA ALA A 60 8.68 -0.11 4.22
C ALA A 60 9.33 1.27 4.20
N LYS A 61 10.66 1.30 4.28
CA LYS A 61 11.40 2.56 4.23
C LYS A 61 11.18 3.26 2.88
N THR A 62 11.22 2.51 1.79
CA THR A 62 11.00 3.06 0.46
C THR A 62 9.60 3.63 0.32
N CYS A 63 8.58 2.93 0.78
CA CYS A 63 7.21 3.43 0.72
C CYS A 63 7.00 4.65 1.62
N THR A 64 7.64 4.68 2.78
CA THR A 64 7.59 5.84 3.67
C THR A 64 8.19 7.07 2.98
N GLU A 65 9.28 6.86 2.26
CA GLU A 65 9.90 7.93 1.47
C GLU A 65 8.95 8.42 0.37
N SER A 66 8.28 7.50 -0.31
CA SER A 66 7.29 7.85 -1.33
C SER A 66 6.13 8.66 -0.75
N ILE A 67 5.69 8.33 0.45
CA ILE A 67 4.64 9.09 1.14
C ILE A 67 5.09 10.52 1.39
N ARG A 68 6.35 10.70 1.80
CA ARG A 68 6.88 12.05 2.00
C ARG A 68 6.81 12.88 0.73
N ARG A 69 7.09 12.26 -0.40
CA ARG A 69 7.11 12.94 -1.70
C ARG A 69 5.71 13.14 -2.27
N GLU A 70 4.81 12.22 -2.01
CA GLU A 70 3.43 12.25 -2.51
C GLU A 70 2.45 11.89 -1.40
N PRO A 71 2.29 12.79 -0.40
CA PRO A 71 1.46 12.46 0.77
C PRO A 71 -0.02 12.26 0.47
N ASP A 72 -0.48 12.69 -0.70
CA ASP A 72 -1.89 12.57 -1.08
C ASP A 72 -2.16 11.36 -1.99
N ASN A 73 -1.15 10.56 -2.28
CA ASN A 73 -1.32 9.39 -3.13
C ASN A 73 -1.65 8.15 -2.28
N PRO A 74 -2.89 7.66 -2.35
CA PRO A 74 -3.30 6.53 -1.51
C PRO A 74 -2.57 5.22 -1.81
N THR A 75 -2.00 5.08 -3.01
CA THR A 75 -1.27 3.88 -3.39
C THR A 75 -0.12 3.58 -2.45
N HIS A 76 0.60 4.61 -1.99
CA HIS A 76 1.74 4.41 -1.09
C HIS A 76 1.29 3.84 0.26
N TYR A 77 0.16 4.32 0.76
CA TYR A 77 -0.40 3.82 2.02
C TYR A 77 -0.89 2.37 1.88
N LEU A 78 -1.52 2.07 0.74
CA LEU A 78 -1.96 0.70 0.45
C LEU A 78 -0.77 -0.26 0.46
N LEU A 79 0.28 0.07 -0.28
CA LEU A 79 1.44 -0.80 -0.41
C LEU A 79 2.21 -0.91 0.90
N LEU A 80 2.37 0.20 1.63
CA LEU A 80 3.01 0.16 2.94
C LEU A 80 2.22 -0.71 3.91
N GLY A 81 0.90 -0.58 3.90
CA GLY A 81 0.05 -1.43 4.73
C GLY A 81 0.25 -2.91 4.42
N ARG A 82 0.28 -3.26 3.13
CA ARG A 82 0.53 -4.64 2.70
C ARG A 82 1.92 -5.13 3.15
N ILE A 83 2.92 -4.27 3.07
CA ILE A 83 4.27 -4.60 3.50
C ILE A 83 4.31 -4.90 5.01
N HIS A 84 3.64 -4.07 5.81
CA HIS A 84 3.56 -4.34 7.25
C HIS A 84 2.84 -5.65 7.54
N LEU A 85 1.83 -6.01 6.76
CA LEU A 85 1.17 -7.32 6.91
C LEU A 85 2.13 -8.46 6.59
N LEU A 86 2.96 -8.31 5.57
CA LEU A 86 4.00 -9.30 5.25
C LEU A 86 5.01 -9.43 6.39
N ALA A 87 5.26 -8.36 7.12
CA ALA A 87 6.15 -8.35 8.27
C ALA A 87 5.46 -8.83 9.55
N ALA A 88 4.20 -9.26 9.45
CA ALA A 88 3.38 -9.68 10.58
C ALA A 88 3.17 -8.56 11.62
N ASP A 89 3.21 -7.31 11.18
CA ASP A 89 2.96 -6.16 12.03
C ASP A 89 1.59 -5.58 11.73
N LYS A 90 0.57 -6.22 12.27
CA LYS A 90 -0.82 -5.87 12.02
C LYS A 90 -1.17 -4.46 12.52
N GLU A 91 -0.60 -4.05 13.64
CA GLU A 91 -0.87 -2.73 14.21
C GLU A 91 -0.40 -1.61 13.28
N LYS A 92 0.83 -1.71 12.80
CA LYS A 92 1.36 -0.72 11.87
C LYS A 92 0.58 -0.72 10.55
N ALA A 93 0.20 -1.91 10.08
CA ALA A 93 -0.60 -2.02 8.86
C ALA A 93 -1.91 -1.25 9.00
N ILE A 94 -2.63 -1.44 10.11
CA ILE A 94 -3.90 -0.77 10.36
C ILE A 94 -3.71 0.75 10.43
N GLN A 95 -2.68 1.21 11.12
CA GLN A 95 -2.41 2.64 11.24
C GLN A 95 -2.22 3.29 9.87
N VAL A 96 -1.41 2.66 9.03
CA VAL A 96 -1.12 3.18 7.69
C VAL A 96 -2.35 3.15 6.79
N LEU A 97 -3.08 2.06 6.82
CA LEU A 97 -4.29 1.93 5.99
C LEU A 97 -5.34 2.96 6.39
N ARG A 98 -5.49 3.23 7.69
CA ARG A 98 -6.39 4.26 8.17
C ARG A 98 -5.97 5.66 7.69
N GLN A 99 -4.68 5.95 7.70
CA GLN A 99 -4.18 7.20 7.15
C GLN A 99 -4.54 7.33 5.67
N GLY A 100 -4.39 6.24 4.92
CA GLY A 100 -4.73 6.23 3.50
C GLY A 100 -6.22 6.51 3.26
N ILE A 101 -7.10 5.97 4.10
CA ILE A 101 -8.54 6.23 3.99
C ILE A 101 -8.86 7.71 4.20
N LYS A 102 -8.15 8.37 5.12
CA LYS A 102 -8.34 9.80 5.34
C LYS A 102 -8.00 10.65 4.11
N ILE A 103 -6.99 10.21 3.36
CA ILE A 103 -6.58 10.92 2.15
C ILE A 103 -7.65 10.76 1.07
N ASN A 104 -8.08 9.54 0.87
CA ASN A 104 -9.01 9.19 -0.19
C ASN A 104 -9.68 7.88 0.20
N ASN A 105 -10.99 7.82 0.15
CA ASN A 105 -11.76 6.63 0.50
C ASN A 105 -11.55 5.54 -0.57
N ASP A 106 -10.30 5.13 -0.76
CA ASP A 106 -9.87 4.23 -1.83
C ASP A 106 -10.41 2.81 -1.61
N PRO A 107 -11.14 2.25 -2.58
CA PRO A 107 -11.69 0.90 -2.44
C PRO A 107 -10.63 -0.18 -2.19
N ARG A 108 -9.42 -0.01 -2.73
CA ARG A 108 -8.35 -0.98 -2.54
C ARG A 108 -7.93 -1.05 -1.08
N ILE A 109 -7.87 0.10 -0.41
CA ILE A 109 -7.52 0.15 1.01
C ILE A 109 -8.64 -0.46 1.84
N LEU A 110 -9.88 -0.14 1.51
CA LEU A 110 -11.04 -0.72 2.20
C LEU A 110 -11.05 -2.24 2.06
N ASN A 111 -10.70 -2.75 0.88
CA ASN A 111 -10.62 -4.19 0.67
C ASN A 111 -9.50 -4.83 1.51
N GLU A 112 -8.35 -4.16 1.65
CA GLU A 112 -7.28 -4.67 2.50
C GLU A 112 -7.73 -4.79 3.95
N ILE A 113 -8.40 -3.75 4.44
CA ILE A 113 -8.93 -3.76 5.81
C ILE A 113 -9.93 -4.91 5.98
N ARG A 114 -10.79 -5.11 4.99
CA ARG A 114 -11.78 -6.18 5.02
C ARG A 114 -11.11 -7.56 5.05
N ARG A 115 -10.05 -7.74 4.28
CA ARG A 115 -9.28 -9.00 4.27
C ARG A 115 -8.66 -9.30 5.62
N MET A 116 -8.38 -8.26 6.41
CA MET A 116 -7.85 -8.44 7.75
C MET A 116 -8.91 -8.84 8.77
N GLY A 117 -10.16 -8.96 8.34
CA GLY A 117 -11.27 -9.32 9.22
C GLY A 117 -11.84 -8.16 10.02
N LEU A 118 -11.46 -6.92 9.67
CA LEU A 118 -11.99 -5.75 10.36
C LEU A 118 -13.22 -5.21 9.62
N ARG A 119 -14.15 -4.67 10.39
CA ARG A 119 -15.34 -4.06 9.81
C ARG A 119 -15.05 -2.62 9.39
N LYS A 120 -15.45 -2.29 8.17
CA LYS A 120 -15.29 -0.94 7.62
C LYS A 120 -15.86 0.13 8.56
N ALA A 121 -17.05 -0.11 9.08
CA ALA A 121 -17.72 0.85 9.94
C ALA A 121 -16.92 1.17 11.20
N ALA A 122 -16.31 0.16 11.81
CA ALA A 122 -15.50 0.34 13.01
C ALA A 122 -14.27 1.21 12.74
N VAL A 123 -13.60 0.97 11.61
CA VAL A 123 -12.41 1.74 11.24
C VAL A 123 -12.79 3.20 10.96
N ILE A 124 -13.83 3.43 10.18
CA ILE A 124 -14.27 4.78 9.83
C ILE A 124 -14.74 5.54 11.07
N LYS A 125 -15.52 4.88 11.93
CA LYS A 125 -15.99 5.48 13.17
C LYS A 125 -14.84 5.96 14.02
N ASN A 126 -13.77 5.15 14.11
CA ASN A 126 -12.60 5.50 14.88
C ASN A 126 -11.90 6.74 14.31
N LEU A 127 -11.83 6.86 12.99
CA LEU A 127 -11.26 8.03 12.35
C LEU A 127 -12.07 9.29 12.69
N ASN A 128 -13.40 9.18 12.70
CA ASN A 128 -14.29 10.30 12.99
C ASN A 128 -14.19 10.79 14.44
N LYS A 129 -13.66 9.95 15.32
CA LYS A 129 -13.45 10.34 16.73
C LYS A 129 -12.16 11.12 16.95
N GLY A 130 -11.62 11.69 15.90
CA GLY A 130 -10.45 12.55 16.02
C GLY A 130 -9.13 11.81 16.18
N GLY A 131 -9.10 10.53 15.93
CA GLY A 131 -7.89 9.76 15.99
C GLY A 131 -7.37 9.49 17.39
N SER A 132 -8.24 9.50 18.38
CA SER A 132 -7.86 9.14 19.75
C SER A 132 -7.22 7.74 19.74
N GLN A 133 -6.06 7.64 20.36
CA GLN A 133 -5.32 6.37 20.39
C GLN A 133 -6.09 5.26 21.10
N ALA A 134 -6.73 5.59 22.19
CA ALA A 134 -7.52 4.62 22.95
C ALA A 134 -8.68 4.10 22.10
N ALA A 135 -9.42 5.01 21.47
CA ALA A 135 -10.51 4.64 20.57
C ALA A 135 -10.01 3.81 19.39
N ALA A 136 -8.84 4.17 18.85
CA ALA A 136 -8.25 3.44 17.75
C ALA A 136 -7.95 1.99 18.13
N SER A 137 -7.36 1.79 19.31
CA SER A 137 -7.04 0.45 19.78
C SER A 137 -8.28 -0.39 19.96
N GLU A 138 -9.32 0.18 20.55
CA GLU A 138 -10.57 -0.54 20.78
C GLU A 138 -11.27 -0.93 19.48
N SER A 139 -11.22 -0.05 18.47
CA SER A 139 -11.84 -0.30 17.19
C SER A 139 -11.16 -1.42 16.41
N ILE A 140 -9.87 -1.58 16.59
CA ILE A 140 -9.07 -2.56 15.88
C ILE A 140 -9.23 -3.95 16.49
N ARG A 141 -9.44 -4.03 17.77
CA ARG A 141 -9.61 -5.33 18.47
C ARG A 141 -10.89 -6.00 18.06
N PRO A 142 -10.85 -7.33 17.83
CA PRO A 142 -12.07 -8.07 17.59
C PRO A 142 -12.98 -7.98 18.82
N PRO A 143 -14.26 -7.94 18.59
CA PRO A 143 -15.20 -7.92 19.72
C PRO A 143 -15.14 -9.19 20.54
#